data_2a24c8efc3b361ed25fa628a7d410eaf
#
_entry.id   2a24c8efc3b361ed25fa628a7d410eaf
#
_cell.length_a   1.000
_cell.length_b   1.000
_cell.length_c   1.000
_cell.angle_alpha   90.00
_cell.angle_beta   90.00
_cell.angle_gamma   90.00
#
_symmetry.space_group_name_H-M   'P 1'
#
loop_
_entity.id
_entity.type
_entity.pdbx_description
1 polymer ?
#
loop_
_entity_poly.entity_id
_entity_poly.type
_entity_poly.pdbx_seq_one_letter_code
_entity_poly.pdbx_strand_id
1 'polypeptide(L)'
;MVDKADLREQFTEAFQDAEYPISSPMDLVPALPAGPSTKFESGEFSMTAMELNTKLDGEFPYDSVDDFVDDVMASLEDQDLI
;
A
#
# COMPACT_ATOMS: atom_id res chain seq x y z
N MET A 1 -12.13 15.17 -1.76
CA MET A 1 -11.85 14.70 -0.39
C MET A 1 -11.48 13.23 -0.41
N VAL A 2 -10.40 12.87 0.26
CA VAL A 2 -9.94 11.47 0.27
C VAL A 2 -10.77 10.64 1.24
N ASP A 3 -11.21 9.47 0.77
CA ASP A 3 -11.89 8.49 1.62
C ASP A 3 -10.87 7.47 2.12
N LYS A 4 -10.43 7.63 3.36
CA LYS A 4 -9.40 6.76 3.93
C LYS A 4 -9.87 5.31 4.06
N ALA A 5 -11.14 5.09 4.35
CA ALA A 5 -11.67 3.73 4.44
C ALA A 5 -11.65 3.04 3.07
N ASP A 6 -11.97 3.77 2.01
CA ASP A 6 -11.91 3.26 0.65
C ASP A 6 -10.47 2.92 0.24
N LEU A 7 -9.52 3.80 0.55
CA LEU A 7 -8.11 3.55 0.27
C LEU A 7 -7.61 2.32 1.00
N ARG A 8 -7.97 2.19 2.28
CA ARG A 8 -7.58 1.02 3.07
C ARG A 8 -8.09 -0.26 2.43
N GLU A 9 -9.31 -0.25 1.96
CA GLU A 9 -9.90 -1.40 1.28
C GLU A 9 -9.14 -1.71 -0.02
N GLN A 10 -8.80 -0.69 -0.79
CA GLN A 10 -8.03 -0.87 -2.02
C GLN A 10 -6.66 -1.50 -1.74
N PHE A 11 -5.96 -0.99 -0.74
CA PHE A 11 -4.66 -1.53 -0.36
C PHE A 11 -4.78 -2.97 0.14
N THR A 12 -5.78 -3.22 0.98
CA THR A 12 -6.00 -4.57 1.51
C THR A 12 -6.25 -5.57 0.39
N GLU A 13 -7.11 -5.23 -0.55
CA GLU A 13 -7.41 -6.11 -1.68
C GLU A 13 -6.19 -6.33 -2.58
N ALA A 14 -5.41 -5.29 -2.80
CA ALA A 14 -4.24 -5.39 -3.67
C ALA A 14 -3.13 -6.23 -3.04
N PHE A 15 -2.93 -6.11 -1.74
CA PHE A 15 -1.80 -6.75 -1.07
C PHE A 15 -2.13 -8.04 -0.34
N GLN A 16 -3.42 -8.42 -0.27
CA GLN A 16 -3.80 -9.66 0.42
C GLN A 16 -3.29 -10.92 -0.28
N ASP A 17 -3.04 -10.84 -1.58
CA ASP A 17 -2.55 -11.98 -2.35
C ASP A 17 -1.04 -12.17 -2.23
N ALA A 18 -0.34 -11.26 -1.57
CA ALA A 18 1.10 -11.39 -1.35
C ALA A 18 1.39 -12.53 -0.38
N GLU A 19 2.56 -13.12 -0.50
CA GLU A 19 2.98 -14.20 0.38
C GLU A 19 3.59 -13.62 1.65
N TYR A 20 2.82 -13.64 2.72
CA TYR A 20 3.32 -13.16 4.02
C TYR A 20 4.05 -14.29 4.77
N PRO A 21 5.07 -13.95 5.55
CA PRO A 21 5.58 -12.61 5.82
C PRO A 21 6.30 -12.00 4.62
N ILE A 22 6.21 -10.69 4.50
CA ILE A 22 6.87 -9.94 3.43
C ILE A 22 8.18 -9.38 3.95
N SER A 23 9.27 -9.68 3.28
CA SER A 23 10.61 -9.23 3.70
C SER A 23 11.06 -7.97 2.98
N SER A 24 10.47 -7.65 1.85
CA SER A 24 10.84 -6.47 1.08
C SER A 24 9.68 -6.01 0.19
N PRO A 25 9.71 -4.74 -0.28
CA PRO A 25 8.69 -4.26 -1.22
C PRO A 25 8.60 -5.07 -2.51
N MET A 26 9.69 -5.69 -2.92
CA MET A 26 9.72 -6.50 -4.13
C MET A 26 8.81 -7.72 -4.03
N ASP A 27 8.55 -8.20 -2.82
CA ASP A 27 7.66 -9.33 -2.61
C ASP A 27 6.20 -8.99 -2.88
N LEU A 28 5.87 -7.70 -2.94
CA LEU A 28 4.52 -7.23 -3.19
C LEU A 28 4.19 -7.13 -4.68
N VAL A 29 5.19 -6.91 -5.52
CA VAL A 29 4.98 -6.66 -6.94
C VAL A 29 4.22 -7.79 -7.64
N PRO A 30 4.56 -9.07 -7.43
CA PRO A 30 3.84 -10.17 -8.09
C PRO A 30 2.39 -10.31 -7.65
N ALA A 31 2.04 -9.77 -6.48
CA ALA A 31 0.67 -9.85 -5.96
C ALA A 31 -0.25 -8.82 -6.60
N LEU A 32 0.31 -7.78 -7.20
CA LEU A 32 -0.47 -6.69 -7.78
C LEU A 32 -0.95 -7.02 -9.18
N PRO A 33 -2.21 -6.69 -9.52
CA PRO A 33 -2.77 -7.04 -10.84
C PRO A 33 -2.05 -6.39 -12.02
N ALA A 34 -1.49 -5.21 -11.82
CA ALA A 34 -0.73 -4.51 -12.86
C ALA A 34 0.73 -4.27 -12.44
N GLY A 35 1.22 -5.05 -11.48
CA GLY A 35 2.58 -4.89 -10.97
C GLY A 35 2.81 -3.48 -10.43
N PRO A 36 3.98 -2.88 -10.70
CA PRO A 36 4.27 -1.53 -10.18
C PRO A 36 3.40 -0.42 -10.77
N SER A 37 2.65 -0.72 -11.83
CA SER A 37 1.74 0.24 -12.45
C SER A 37 0.36 0.25 -11.82
N THR A 38 0.09 -0.63 -10.85
CA THR A 38 -1.18 -0.65 -10.14
C THR A 38 -1.43 0.71 -9.49
N LYS A 39 -2.61 1.26 -9.72
CA LYS A 39 -2.94 2.62 -9.27
C LYS A 39 -4.00 2.59 -8.19
N PHE A 40 -3.81 3.43 -7.18
CA PHE A 40 -4.76 3.61 -6.08
C PHE A 40 -5.30 5.02 -6.12
N GLU A 41 -6.61 5.17 -6.06
CA GLU A 41 -7.26 6.47 -6.16
C GLU A 41 -8.40 6.61 -5.17
N SER A 42 -8.50 7.78 -4.55
CA SER A 42 -9.67 8.14 -3.74
C SER A 42 -9.73 9.66 -3.64
N GLY A 43 -10.84 10.23 -4.13
CA GLY A 43 -10.97 11.69 -4.15
C GLY A 43 -9.84 12.35 -4.92
N GLU A 44 -9.07 13.17 -4.24
CA GLU A 44 -7.94 13.88 -4.84
C GLU A 44 -6.65 13.07 -4.78
N PHE A 45 -6.65 11.95 -4.09
CA PHE A 45 -5.49 11.09 -3.96
C PHE A 45 -5.37 10.19 -5.19
N SER A 46 -4.15 10.11 -5.72
CA SER A 46 -3.85 9.21 -6.84
C SER A 46 -2.38 8.85 -6.78
N MET A 47 -2.08 7.56 -6.74
CA MET A 47 -0.70 7.10 -6.62
C MET A 47 -0.56 5.70 -7.17
N THR A 48 0.56 5.44 -7.88
CA THR A 48 0.87 4.08 -8.33
C THR A 48 1.55 3.31 -7.22
N ALA A 49 1.58 1.98 -7.36
CA ALA A 49 2.27 1.13 -6.38
C ALA A 49 3.75 1.49 -6.27
N MET A 50 4.38 1.84 -7.39
CA MET A 50 5.79 2.25 -7.38
C MET A 50 6.00 3.53 -6.58
N GLU A 51 5.13 4.52 -6.77
CA GLU A 51 5.18 5.76 -6.00
C GLU A 51 4.92 5.51 -4.53
N LEU A 52 3.93 4.66 -4.24
CA LEU A 52 3.62 4.28 -2.87
C LEU A 52 4.84 3.68 -2.18
N ASN A 53 5.56 2.80 -2.88
CA ASN A 53 6.74 2.16 -2.33
C ASN A 53 7.81 3.18 -1.93
N THR A 54 7.94 4.27 -2.67
CA THR A 54 8.91 5.33 -2.33
C THR A 54 8.50 6.12 -1.09
N LYS A 55 7.23 6.06 -0.72
CA LYS A 55 6.68 6.79 0.43
C LYS A 55 6.68 5.97 1.72
N LEU A 56 6.94 4.68 1.62
CA LEU A 56 6.95 3.81 2.79
C LEU A 56 8.27 3.91 3.55
N ASP A 57 8.18 3.78 4.87
CA ASP A 57 9.36 3.84 5.73
C ASP A 57 10.18 2.55 5.73
N GLY A 58 9.66 1.51 5.11
CA GLY A 58 10.40 0.26 4.94
C GLY A 58 10.58 -0.55 6.21
N GLU A 59 9.60 -0.58 7.07
CA GLU A 59 9.66 -1.33 8.32
C GLU A 59 9.38 -2.82 8.15
N PHE A 60 9.96 -3.40 7.13
CA PHE A 60 9.84 -4.82 6.89
C PHE A 60 10.64 -5.61 7.92
N PRO A 61 10.24 -6.86 8.21
CA PRO A 61 9.15 -7.62 7.59
C PRO A 61 7.76 -7.30 8.15
N TYR A 62 6.72 -7.63 7.38
CA TYR A 62 5.33 -7.55 7.85
C TYR A 62 4.75 -8.98 7.89
N ASP A 63 4.08 -9.30 8.97
CA ASP A 63 3.53 -10.65 9.18
C ASP A 63 2.18 -10.86 8.53
N SER A 64 1.44 -9.78 8.27
CA SER A 64 0.10 -9.88 7.69
C SER A 64 -0.21 -8.65 6.86
N VAL A 65 -1.25 -8.78 6.01
CA VAL A 65 -1.70 -7.65 5.19
C VAL A 65 -2.23 -6.51 6.06
N ASP A 66 -2.88 -6.83 7.17
CA ASP A 66 -3.42 -5.81 8.07
C ASP A 66 -2.32 -4.94 8.65
N ASP A 67 -1.23 -5.55 9.09
CA ASP A 67 -0.08 -4.82 9.63
C ASP A 67 0.55 -3.93 8.56
N PHE A 68 0.68 -4.46 7.35
CA PHE A 68 1.26 -3.70 6.25
C PHE A 68 0.37 -2.51 5.88
N VAL A 69 -0.93 -2.74 5.74
CA VAL A 69 -1.87 -1.68 5.36
C VAL A 69 -1.95 -0.60 6.43
N ASP A 70 -1.93 -0.99 7.71
CA ASP A 70 -1.89 -0.02 8.81
C ASP A 70 -0.70 0.92 8.69
N ASP A 71 0.48 0.37 8.40
CA ASP A 71 1.68 1.18 8.22
C ASP A 71 1.60 2.07 6.99
N VAL A 72 1.07 1.55 5.89
CA VAL A 72 0.87 2.33 4.67
C VAL A 72 -0.01 3.55 4.95
N MET A 73 -1.15 3.33 5.60
CA MET A 73 -2.06 4.41 5.92
C MET A 73 -1.41 5.45 6.85
N ALA A 74 -0.68 4.99 7.86
CA ALA A 74 0.01 5.88 8.78
C ALA A 74 1.08 6.70 8.07
N SER A 75 1.84 6.09 7.18
CA SER A 75 2.88 6.80 6.43
C SER A 75 2.29 7.88 5.52
N LEU A 76 1.17 7.59 4.87
CA LEU A 76 0.51 8.56 4.01
C LEU A 76 -0.07 9.72 4.82
N GLU A 77 -0.61 9.44 6.00
CA GLU A 77 -1.12 10.49 6.89
C GLU A 77 0.01 11.38 7.42
N ASP A 78 1.14 10.78 7.79
CA ASP A 78 2.30 11.51 8.28
C ASP A 78 2.88 12.46 7.23
N GLN A 79 2.73 12.11 5.95
CA GLN A 79 3.24 12.91 4.85
C GLN A 79 2.18 13.87 4.28
N ASP A 80 1.02 13.96 4.95
CA ASP A 80 -0.10 14.81 4.53
C ASP A 80 -0.63 14.47 3.13
N LEU A 81 -0.51 13.22 2.71
CA LEU A 81 -1.01 12.78 1.42
C LEU A 81 -2.49 12.39 1.49
N ILE A 82 -2.97 12.06 2.67
CA ILE A 82 -4.37 11.76 2.90
C ILE A 82 -4.90 12.42 4.16
#